data_3030ade910514158ef4496cf54e799fb
#
_entry.id   3030ade910514158ef4496cf54e799fb
#
_cell.length_a   1.000
_cell.length_b   1.000
_cell.length_c   1.000
_cell.angle_alpha   90.00
_cell.angle_beta   90.00
_cell.angle_gamma   90.00
#
_symmetry.space_group_name_H-M   'P 1'
#
loop_
_entity.id
_entity.type
_entity.pdbx_description
1 polymer ?
#
loop_
_entity_poly.entity_id
_entity_poly.type
_entity_poly.pdbx_seq_one_letter_code
_entity_poly.pdbx_strand_id
1 'polypeptide(L)'
;ASAVSAYSVAAPELLDTTVRSFARAPLQVLARIDVAAGGTGIPTGESARLQGLGRLIAQGNGPAFDLLLPSVVHAEIAAGQFFGPRSGLVARVASRLAAVHTGFDPRGFAVPEVYYTRHRAEYADAVDNYRTALADALLTHLAAWAAGGAEADAIARAA
;
A
#
# COMPACT_ATOMS: atom_id res chain seq x y z
N ALA A 1 8.22 -14.57 9.66
CA ALA A 1 6.92 -14.69 10.33
C ALA A 1 6.09 -13.40 10.19
N SER A 2 6.67 -12.23 10.40
CA SER A 2 5.95 -10.95 10.42
C SER A 2 5.29 -10.56 9.08
N ALA A 3 5.89 -10.87 7.94
CA ALA A 3 5.33 -10.53 6.63
C ALA A 3 4.05 -11.34 6.35
N VAL A 4 4.08 -12.66 6.56
CA VAL A 4 2.90 -13.52 6.38
C VAL A 4 1.75 -13.05 7.27
N SER A 5 2.04 -12.75 8.54
CA SER A 5 1.03 -12.25 9.49
C SER A 5 0.46 -10.88 9.08
N ALA A 6 1.28 -9.97 8.55
CA ALA A 6 0.79 -8.69 8.06
C ALA A 6 -0.16 -8.85 6.86
N TYR A 7 0.17 -9.73 5.90
CA TYR A 7 -0.70 -10.01 4.77
C TYR A 7 -1.98 -10.77 5.13
N SER A 8 -2.01 -11.50 6.26
CA SER A 8 -3.24 -12.17 6.72
C SER A 8 -4.39 -11.20 7.01
N VAL A 9 -4.10 -9.92 7.27
CA VAL A 9 -5.12 -8.87 7.42
C VAL A 9 -5.92 -8.67 6.13
N ALA A 10 -5.31 -8.98 4.98
CA ALA A 10 -5.92 -8.92 3.65
C ALA A 10 -6.19 -10.32 3.07
N ALA A 11 -6.30 -11.35 3.91
CA ALA A 11 -6.66 -12.69 3.47
C ALA A 11 -8.04 -12.70 2.80
N PRO A 12 -8.28 -13.56 1.80
CA PRO A 12 -9.51 -13.54 1.00
C PRO A 12 -10.81 -13.50 1.82
N GLU A 13 -10.86 -14.27 2.90
CA GLU A 13 -12.01 -14.35 3.81
C GLU A 13 -12.26 -13.09 4.65
N LEU A 14 -11.23 -12.26 4.83
CA LEU A 14 -11.28 -11.01 5.60
C LEU A 14 -11.28 -9.76 4.71
N LEU A 15 -10.96 -9.89 3.44
CA LEU A 15 -10.63 -8.77 2.55
C LEU A 15 -11.74 -7.72 2.51
N ASP A 16 -12.98 -8.13 2.26
CA ASP A 16 -14.10 -7.21 2.16
C ASP A 16 -14.36 -6.43 3.47
N THR A 17 -14.25 -7.11 4.60
CA THR A 17 -14.44 -6.49 5.92
C THR A 17 -13.29 -5.53 6.23
N THR A 18 -12.07 -5.92 5.92
CA THR A 18 -10.88 -5.09 6.13
C THR A 18 -10.91 -3.86 5.22
N VAL A 19 -11.29 -4.00 3.95
CA VAL A 19 -11.42 -2.88 3.00
C VAL A 19 -12.48 -1.89 3.46
N ARG A 20 -13.66 -2.36 3.92
CA ARG A 20 -14.68 -1.46 4.50
C ARG A 20 -14.17 -0.71 5.73
N SER A 21 -13.42 -1.39 6.59
CA SER A 21 -12.81 -0.76 7.76
C SER A 21 -11.73 0.25 7.35
N PHE A 22 -10.93 -0.07 6.34
CA PHE A 22 -9.91 0.82 5.79
C PHE A 22 -10.51 2.11 5.22
N ALA A 23 -11.64 2.02 4.52
CA ALA A 23 -12.35 3.18 4.00
C ALA A 23 -12.89 4.12 5.10
N ARG A 24 -13.29 3.57 6.25
CA ARG A 24 -13.91 4.34 7.35
C ARG A 24 -12.92 4.85 8.39
N ALA A 25 -11.92 4.04 8.71
CA ALA A 25 -10.97 4.27 9.79
C ALA A 25 -9.56 3.81 9.35
N PRO A 26 -8.99 4.43 8.31
CA PRO A 26 -7.73 3.96 7.71
C PRO A 26 -6.59 3.87 8.72
N LEU A 27 -6.44 4.82 9.62
CA LEU A 27 -5.34 4.81 10.59
C LEU A 27 -5.43 3.64 11.58
N GLN A 28 -6.63 3.20 11.94
CA GLN A 28 -6.83 2.02 12.77
C GLN A 28 -6.41 0.75 12.03
N VAL A 29 -6.68 0.67 10.73
CA VAL A 29 -6.27 -0.48 9.92
C VAL A 29 -4.75 -0.49 9.72
N LEU A 30 -4.12 0.67 9.51
CA LEU A 30 -2.64 0.76 9.47
C LEU A 30 -2.01 0.27 10.77
N ALA A 31 -2.55 0.68 11.92
CA ALA A 31 -2.12 0.20 13.23
C ALA A 31 -2.26 -1.33 13.36
N ARG A 32 -3.36 -1.91 12.90
CA ARG A 32 -3.58 -3.37 12.90
C ARG A 32 -2.57 -4.10 12.00
N ILE A 33 -2.24 -3.56 10.85
CA ILE A 33 -1.22 -4.13 9.96
C ILE A 33 0.14 -4.12 10.66
N ASP A 34 0.51 -3.00 11.30
CA ASP A 34 1.78 -2.91 12.04
C ASP A 34 1.84 -3.91 13.20
N VAL A 35 0.76 -4.06 13.97
CA VAL A 35 0.68 -5.08 15.05
C VAL A 35 0.83 -6.48 14.47
N ALA A 36 0.16 -6.80 13.38
CA ALA A 36 0.30 -8.10 12.71
C ALA A 36 1.73 -8.32 12.18
N ALA A 37 2.43 -7.25 11.82
CA ALA A 37 3.84 -7.26 11.43
C ALA A 37 4.82 -7.35 12.62
N GLY A 38 4.31 -7.42 13.85
CA GLY A 38 5.11 -7.49 15.07
C GLY A 38 5.46 -6.13 15.69
N GLY A 39 4.74 -5.08 15.30
CA GLY A 39 4.86 -3.74 15.87
C GLY A 39 3.89 -3.48 17.01
N THR A 40 3.89 -2.22 17.47
CA THR A 40 3.03 -1.77 18.57
C THR A 40 1.68 -1.19 18.11
N GLY A 41 1.54 -0.91 16.81
CA GLY A 41 0.40 -0.20 16.25
C GLY A 41 0.42 1.32 16.54
N ILE A 42 1.50 1.82 17.14
CA ILE A 42 1.65 3.25 17.49
C ILE A 42 2.54 3.89 16.42
N PRO A 43 1.99 4.78 15.59
CA PRO A 43 2.79 5.46 14.58
C PRO A 43 3.73 6.51 15.22
N THR A 44 4.84 6.76 14.54
CA THR A 44 5.82 7.80 14.85
C THR A 44 5.94 8.79 13.69
N GLY A 45 6.73 9.85 13.86
CA GLY A 45 6.99 10.81 12.79
C GLY A 45 5.94 11.91 12.66
N GLU A 46 5.72 12.40 11.45
CA GLU A 46 4.87 13.56 11.18
C GLU A 46 3.38 13.23 11.26
N SER A 47 2.79 13.41 12.43
CA SER A 47 1.37 13.13 12.70
C SER A 47 0.43 13.83 11.70
N ALA A 48 0.70 15.08 11.33
CA ALA A 48 -0.12 15.84 10.39
C ALA A 48 -0.18 15.20 8.99
N ARG A 49 0.92 14.64 8.51
CA ARG A 49 0.97 13.90 7.23
C ARG A 49 0.17 12.62 7.29
N LEU A 50 0.33 11.85 8.37
CA LEU A 50 -0.42 10.61 8.54
C LEU A 50 -1.93 10.87 8.65
N GLN A 51 -2.32 11.92 9.37
CA GLN A 51 -3.73 12.37 9.43
C GLN A 51 -4.24 12.82 8.06
N GLY A 52 -3.40 13.52 7.28
CA GLY A 52 -3.70 13.91 5.90
C GLY A 52 -3.96 12.70 5.00
N LEU A 53 -3.10 11.68 5.09
CA LEU A 53 -3.30 10.43 4.37
C LEU A 53 -4.60 9.74 4.77
N GLY A 54 -4.91 9.68 6.07
CA GLY A 54 -6.16 9.11 6.56
C GLY A 54 -7.39 9.81 5.99
N ARG A 55 -7.40 11.14 5.94
CA ARG A 55 -8.48 11.91 5.30
C ARG A 55 -8.58 11.63 3.81
N LEU A 56 -7.45 11.57 3.11
CA LEU A 56 -7.40 11.29 1.67
C LEU A 56 -8.04 9.93 1.33
N ILE A 57 -7.76 8.90 2.14
CA ILE A 57 -8.35 7.57 1.98
C ILE A 57 -9.86 7.60 2.23
N ALA A 58 -10.29 8.28 3.29
CA ALA A 58 -11.68 8.24 3.75
C ALA A 58 -12.65 9.10 2.93
N GLN A 59 -12.17 10.18 2.27
CA GLN A 59 -13.05 11.16 1.62
C GLN A 59 -13.56 10.72 0.24
N GLY A 60 -12.82 9.87 -0.48
CA GLY A 60 -13.03 9.67 -1.91
C GLY A 60 -12.64 10.92 -2.72
N ASN A 61 -11.80 10.76 -3.73
CA ASN A 61 -11.18 11.90 -4.45
C ASN A 61 -11.53 11.92 -5.94
N GLY A 62 -12.49 11.08 -6.35
CA GLY A 62 -12.94 10.92 -7.71
C GLY A 62 -12.10 9.94 -8.56
N PRO A 63 -12.64 9.53 -9.73
CA PRO A 63 -12.09 8.39 -10.49
C PRO A 63 -10.65 8.57 -10.95
N ALA A 64 -10.24 9.79 -11.31
CA ALA A 64 -8.87 10.04 -11.76
C ALA A 64 -7.85 9.83 -10.62
N PHE A 65 -8.19 10.25 -9.41
CA PHE A 65 -7.31 10.08 -8.26
C PHE A 65 -7.34 8.64 -7.72
N ASP A 66 -8.43 7.93 -7.89
CA ASP A 66 -8.56 6.51 -7.50
C ASP A 66 -7.51 5.63 -8.19
N LEU A 67 -7.08 5.99 -9.40
CA LEU A 67 -5.98 5.31 -10.09
C LEU A 67 -4.61 5.53 -9.41
N LEU A 68 -4.45 6.62 -8.69
CA LEU A 68 -3.20 6.99 -8.01
C LEU A 68 -3.18 6.59 -6.53
N LEU A 69 -4.34 6.44 -5.90
CA LEU A 69 -4.43 6.24 -4.46
C LEU A 69 -3.59 5.07 -3.94
N PRO A 70 -3.55 3.88 -4.57
CA PRO A 70 -2.69 2.80 -4.09
C PRO A 70 -1.20 3.18 -4.06
N SER A 71 -0.73 3.89 -5.09
CA SER A 71 0.65 4.37 -5.17
C SER A 71 0.94 5.47 -4.15
N VAL A 72 0.02 6.40 -3.95
CA VAL A 72 0.13 7.47 -2.93
C VAL A 72 0.16 6.88 -1.52
N VAL A 73 -0.71 5.92 -1.21
CA VAL A 73 -0.73 5.23 0.09
C VAL A 73 0.62 4.55 0.35
N HIS A 74 1.13 3.84 -0.63
CA HIS A 74 2.44 3.19 -0.52
C HIS A 74 3.54 4.21 -0.25
N ALA A 75 3.65 5.22 -1.12
CA ALA A 75 4.71 6.21 -1.07
C ALA A 75 4.70 7.02 0.26
N GLU A 76 3.53 7.48 0.70
CA GLU A 76 3.39 8.24 1.95
C GLU A 76 3.82 7.42 3.17
N ILE A 77 3.40 6.15 3.27
CA ILE A 77 3.72 5.32 4.43
C ILE A 77 5.21 4.93 4.42
N ALA A 78 5.73 4.54 3.26
CA ALA A 78 7.13 4.13 3.13
C ALA A 78 8.09 5.30 3.38
N ALA A 79 7.87 6.45 2.74
CA ALA A 79 8.71 7.64 2.91
C ALA A 79 8.52 8.31 4.27
N GLY A 80 7.32 8.27 4.84
CA GLY A 80 7.01 8.84 6.16
C GLY A 80 7.59 8.06 7.32
N GLN A 81 7.97 6.80 7.12
CA GLN A 81 8.56 5.91 8.15
C GLN A 81 7.71 5.82 9.43
N PHE A 82 6.38 5.94 9.30
CA PHE A 82 5.45 6.02 10.44
C PHE A 82 5.46 4.78 11.36
N PHE A 83 5.96 3.66 10.85
CA PHE A 83 6.07 2.39 11.59
C PHE A 83 7.52 1.87 11.65
N GLY A 84 8.49 2.79 11.56
CA GLY A 84 9.91 2.47 11.58
C GLY A 84 10.29 1.43 10.51
N PRO A 85 11.07 0.40 10.85
CA PRO A 85 11.54 -0.61 9.87
C PRO A 85 10.42 -1.40 9.19
N ARG A 86 9.21 -1.38 9.74
CA ARG A 86 8.05 -2.09 9.19
C ARG A 86 7.25 -1.24 8.20
N SER A 87 7.60 0.05 8.04
CA SER A 87 6.85 0.98 7.17
C SER A 87 6.71 0.48 5.74
N GLY A 88 7.74 -0.12 5.16
CA GLY A 88 7.67 -0.70 3.83
C GLY A 88 6.70 -1.89 3.73
N LEU A 89 6.59 -2.71 4.77
CA LEU A 89 5.62 -3.82 4.82
C LEU A 89 4.20 -3.29 5.00
N VAL A 90 4.00 -2.36 5.94
CA VAL A 90 2.70 -1.70 6.15
C VAL A 90 2.24 -1.00 4.87
N ALA A 91 3.15 -0.31 4.18
CA ALA A 91 2.88 0.36 2.91
C ALA A 91 2.35 -0.61 1.83
N ARG A 92 2.98 -1.77 1.67
CA ARG A 92 2.56 -2.79 0.69
C ARG A 92 1.16 -3.33 0.98
N VAL A 93 0.89 -3.70 2.22
CA VAL A 93 -0.43 -4.22 2.60
C VAL A 93 -1.51 -3.13 2.47
N ALA A 94 -1.24 -1.92 2.95
CA ALA A 94 -2.17 -0.80 2.86
C ALA A 94 -2.47 -0.40 1.41
N SER A 95 -1.48 -0.39 0.53
CA SER A 95 -1.65 -0.08 -0.88
C SER A 95 -2.53 -1.12 -1.59
N ARG A 96 -2.43 -2.40 -1.21
CA ARG A 96 -3.32 -3.46 -1.69
C ARG A 96 -4.78 -3.22 -1.25
N LEU A 97 -5.01 -2.84 0.00
CA LEU A 97 -6.35 -2.48 0.48
C LEU A 97 -6.90 -1.26 -0.28
N ALA A 98 -6.07 -0.26 -0.54
CA ALA A 98 -6.44 0.91 -1.34
C ALA A 98 -6.82 0.53 -2.78
N ALA A 99 -6.10 -0.39 -3.41
CA ALA A 99 -6.38 -0.86 -4.76
C ALA A 99 -7.73 -1.60 -4.86
N VAL A 100 -8.05 -2.42 -3.87
CA VAL A 100 -9.38 -3.07 -3.80
C VAL A 100 -10.47 -2.03 -3.53
N HIS A 101 -10.23 -1.11 -2.59
CA HIS A 101 -11.19 -0.07 -2.22
C HIS A 101 -11.58 0.82 -3.41
N THR A 102 -10.61 1.24 -4.22
CA THR A 102 -10.85 2.12 -5.38
C THR A 102 -11.34 1.37 -6.62
N GLY A 103 -11.31 0.04 -6.62
CA GLY A 103 -11.58 -0.77 -7.81
C GLY A 103 -10.43 -0.80 -8.82
N PHE A 104 -9.26 -0.30 -8.45
CA PHE A 104 -8.04 -0.38 -9.27
C PHE A 104 -7.61 -1.84 -9.49
N ASP A 105 -7.63 -2.63 -8.44
CA ASP A 105 -7.45 -4.09 -8.47
C ASP A 105 -8.54 -4.74 -7.59
N PRO A 106 -9.77 -4.88 -8.09
CA PRO A 106 -10.94 -5.19 -7.27
C PRO A 106 -10.88 -6.56 -6.59
N ARG A 107 -10.02 -7.46 -7.10
CA ARG A 107 -9.83 -8.80 -6.53
C ARG A 107 -8.56 -8.93 -5.70
N GLY A 108 -7.68 -7.92 -5.71
CA GLY A 108 -6.41 -7.95 -5.01
C GLY A 108 -5.42 -8.99 -5.58
N PHE A 109 -5.44 -9.23 -6.88
CA PHE A 109 -4.61 -10.26 -7.53
C PHE A 109 -3.27 -9.73 -8.03
N ALA A 110 -3.13 -8.43 -8.28
CA ALA A 110 -1.86 -7.85 -8.70
C ALA A 110 -0.78 -8.03 -7.62
N VAL A 111 0.44 -8.28 -8.05
CA VAL A 111 1.62 -8.55 -7.19
C VAL A 111 2.74 -7.54 -7.46
N PRO A 112 2.56 -6.26 -7.12
CA PRO A 112 3.58 -5.23 -7.35
C PRO A 112 4.91 -5.53 -6.64
N GLU A 113 4.88 -6.35 -5.60
CA GLU A 113 6.05 -6.79 -4.84
C GLU A 113 7.10 -7.49 -5.71
N VAL A 114 6.68 -8.16 -6.79
CA VAL A 114 7.59 -8.80 -7.75
C VAL A 114 8.47 -7.75 -8.43
N TYR A 115 7.89 -6.62 -8.82
CA TYR A 115 8.64 -5.50 -9.39
C TYR A 115 9.63 -4.92 -8.38
N TYR A 116 9.20 -4.61 -7.17
CA TYR A 116 10.07 -4.06 -6.12
C TYR A 116 11.24 -4.98 -5.78
N THR A 117 11.03 -6.29 -5.82
CA THR A 117 12.08 -7.27 -5.58
C THR A 117 13.13 -7.28 -6.69
N ARG A 118 12.70 -7.13 -7.94
CA ARG A 118 13.58 -7.09 -9.11
C ARG A 118 14.28 -5.73 -9.28
N HIS A 119 13.67 -4.64 -8.82
CA HIS A 119 14.12 -3.24 -8.99
C HIS A 119 14.38 -2.55 -7.66
N ARG A 120 15.18 -3.17 -6.80
CA ARG A 120 15.41 -2.71 -5.41
C ARG A 120 15.98 -1.30 -5.31
N ALA A 121 16.94 -0.96 -6.19
CA ALA A 121 17.56 0.38 -6.19
C ALA A 121 16.54 1.45 -6.59
N GLU A 122 15.77 1.20 -7.64
CA GLU A 122 14.71 2.10 -8.11
C GLU A 122 13.61 2.31 -7.05
N TYR A 123 13.24 1.25 -6.34
CA TYR A 123 12.31 1.34 -5.22
C TYR A 123 12.88 2.17 -4.06
N ALA A 124 14.14 1.95 -3.69
CA ALA A 124 14.80 2.72 -2.65
C ALA A 124 14.86 4.22 -3.01
N ASP A 125 15.25 4.53 -4.24
CA ASP A 125 15.26 5.90 -4.75
C ASP A 125 13.86 6.54 -4.73
N ALA A 126 12.83 5.80 -5.10
CA ALA A 126 11.44 6.28 -5.05
C ALA A 126 11.01 6.61 -3.61
N VAL A 127 11.39 5.80 -2.63
CA VAL A 127 11.10 6.06 -1.20
C VAL A 127 11.88 7.27 -0.70
N ASP A 128 13.19 7.32 -0.96
CA ASP A 128 14.08 8.35 -0.43
C ASP A 128 13.79 9.73 -1.03
N ASN A 129 13.42 9.78 -2.31
CA ASN A 129 13.19 11.02 -3.05
C ASN A 129 11.71 11.40 -3.18
N TYR A 130 10.79 10.70 -2.51
CA TYR A 130 9.35 10.94 -2.67
C TYR A 130 8.95 12.40 -2.47
N ARG A 131 9.52 13.07 -1.48
CA ARG A 131 9.17 14.46 -1.15
C ARG A 131 9.75 15.50 -2.13
N THR A 132 10.81 15.17 -2.83
CA THR A 132 11.52 16.07 -3.75
C THR A 132 11.27 15.77 -5.22
N ALA A 133 10.90 14.51 -5.54
CA ALA A 133 10.65 14.01 -6.88
C ALA A 133 9.35 13.18 -6.90
N LEU A 134 8.24 13.78 -6.49
CA LEU A 134 6.93 13.13 -6.31
C LEU A 134 6.49 12.36 -7.55
N ALA A 135 6.58 13.00 -8.73
CA ALA A 135 6.12 12.40 -9.98
C ALA A 135 6.91 11.12 -10.32
N ASP A 136 8.23 11.16 -10.19
CA ASP A 136 9.11 10.01 -10.49
C ASP A 136 8.84 8.86 -9.51
N ALA A 137 8.69 9.17 -8.23
CA ALA A 137 8.34 8.17 -7.22
C ALA A 137 7.00 7.50 -7.50
N LEU A 138 5.97 8.26 -7.85
CA LEU A 138 4.66 7.71 -8.19
C LEU A 138 4.71 6.88 -9.48
N LEU A 139 5.50 7.28 -10.48
CA LEU A 139 5.71 6.50 -11.70
C LEU A 139 6.34 5.13 -11.41
N THR A 140 7.30 5.06 -10.48
CA THR A 140 7.88 3.78 -10.03
C THR A 140 6.81 2.87 -9.43
N HIS A 141 5.95 3.39 -8.57
CA HIS A 141 4.86 2.60 -7.99
C HIS A 141 3.81 2.18 -9.02
N LEU A 142 3.45 3.04 -9.97
CA LEU A 142 2.54 2.70 -11.06
C LEU A 142 3.12 1.62 -11.97
N ALA A 143 4.43 1.68 -12.28
CA ALA A 143 5.13 0.63 -13.03
C ALA A 143 5.08 -0.72 -12.29
N ALA A 144 5.23 -0.70 -10.97
CA ALA A 144 5.13 -1.91 -10.15
C ALA A 144 3.72 -2.52 -10.20
N TRP A 145 2.67 -1.70 -10.15
CA TRP A 145 1.29 -2.16 -10.30
C TRP A 145 1.02 -2.75 -11.68
N ALA A 146 1.50 -2.12 -12.75
CA ALA A 146 1.35 -2.60 -14.12
C ALA A 146 2.06 -3.96 -14.31
N ALA A 147 3.29 -4.09 -13.82
CA ALA A 147 4.05 -5.33 -13.86
C ALA A 147 3.38 -6.43 -13.01
N GLY A 148 2.87 -6.08 -11.82
CA GLY A 148 2.18 -7.01 -10.94
C GLY A 148 0.86 -7.53 -11.51
N GLY A 149 0.13 -6.71 -12.25
CA GLY A 149 -1.06 -7.13 -13.00
C GLY A 149 -0.71 -8.09 -14.12
N ALA A 150 0.32 -7.81 -14.91
CA ALA A 150 0.79 -8.70 -15.97
C ALA A 150 1.25 -10.07 -15.44
N GLU A 151 1.91 -10.10 -14.28
CA GLU A 151 2.31 -11.35 -13.61
C GLU A 151 1.09 -12.16 -13.16
N ALA A 152 0.09 -11.53 -12.56
CA ALA A 152 -1.16 -12.18 -12.16
C ALA A 152 -1.91 -12.78 -13.36
N ASP A 153 -1.98 -12.05 -14.47
CA ASP A 153 -2.57 -12.54 -15.72
C ASP A 153 -1.82 -13.73 -16.31
N ALA A 154 -0.49 -13.73 -16.23
CA ALA A 154 0.33 -14.83 -16.70
C ALA A 154 0.08 -16.11 -15.88
N ILE A 155 0.01 -15.97 -14.56
CA ILE A 155 -0.32 -17.08 -13.64
C ILE A 155 -1.72 -17.64 -13.94
N ALA A 156 -2.72 -16.77 -14.08
CA ALA A 156 -4.09 -17.19 -14.34
C ALA A 156 -4.24 -17.93 -15.68
N ARG A 157 -3.41 -17.59 -16.70
CA ARG A 157 -3.41 -18.29 -18.00
C ARG A 157 -2.69 -19.63 -17.97
N ALA A 158 -1.80 -19.83 -17.00
CA ALA A 158 -1.02 -21.07 -16.86
C ALA A 158 -1.72 -22.13 -15.99
N ALA A 159 -2.75 -21.74 -15.25
CA ALA A 159 -3.53 -22.59 -14.37
C ALA A 159 -4.68 -23.27 -15.13
#